data_031494acc0c5c72a942ead948a6b61e6
#
_entry.id   031494acc0c5c72a942ead948a6b61e6
#
_cell.length_a   1.000
_cell.length_b   1.000
_cell.length_c   1.000
_cell.angle_alpha   90.00
_cell.angle_beta   90.00
_cell.angle_gamma   90.00
#
_symmetry.space_group_name_H-M   'P 1'
#
loop_
_entity.id
_entity.type
_entity.pdbx_description
1 polymer ?
#
loop_
_entity_poly.entity_id
_entity_poly.type
_entity_poly.pdbx_seq_one_letter_code
_entity_poly.pdbx_strand_id
1 'polypeptide(L)'
;EPFHPLFGAMKQTPVLAEVQATQEYLGQAKHLVYLGTMWEEFLESDTYAKGKGSTVARAIEGEIEPYSVTGFVSVANPGSDPNWCGHHFSQSNWYASGRLAWNPTLTADRIADEWTRMTFTNEARPVATIKALMMGSRETFVNYTMPLGLHHMIGGNHYAPMPENAGGPRKDWTAVYYHQASPEGIGFDRTMKGDQYVGQYFPPVRDMFDSLDTCPERYLLWFHRLPWNYKLKNGQTLWEGLVAHYNTGVKDVTAMQATWLSLAGQVDARRHKEVADRLAIQVADAAEWRTHILTYFQQFSRMPITSPA
;
A
#
# COMPACT_ATOMS: atom_id res chain seq x y z
N GLU A 1 -7.42 -1.52 -1.97
CA GLU A 1 -8.65 -2.03 -1.35
C GLU A 1 -8.48 -3.46 -0.93
N PRO A 2 -8.71 -3.80 0.35
CA PRO A 2 -8.55 -5.17 0.80
C PRO A 2 -9.68 -6.10 0.35
N PHE A 3 -10.84 -5.56 -0.08
CA PHE A 3 -12.02 -6.35 -0.44
C PHE A 3 -12.52 -5.98 -1.82
N HIS A 4 -12.37 -6.89 -2.77
CA HIS A 4 -12.89 -6.66 -4.09
C HIS A 4 -14.33 -7.21 -4.20
N PRO A 5 -15.30 -6.43 -4.71
CA PRO A 5 -16.69 -6.85 -4.79
C PRO A 5 -16.94 -8.07 -5.68
N LEU A 6 -16.02 -8.40 -6.59
CA LEU A 6 -16.13 -9.61 -7.41
C LEU A 6 -16.20 -10.90 -6.60
N PHE A 7 -15.63 -10.94 -5.40
CA PHE A 7 -15.78 -12.12 -4.53
C PHE A 7 -17.20 -12.34 -4.05
N GLY A 8 -18.06 -11.32 -4.09
CA GLY A 8 -19.49 -11.46 -3.88
C GLY A 8 -20.23 -12.11 -5.06
N ALA A 9 -19.70 -12.02 -6.27
CA ALA A 9 -20.30 -12.58 -7.49
C ALA A 9 -19.84 -14.02 -7.80
N MET A 10 -19.02 -14.63 -6.98
CA MET A 10 -18.39 -15.92 -7.23
C MET A 10 -19.32 -17.09 -7.51
N LYS A 11 -20.56 -17.04 -7.02
CA LYS A 11 -21.56 -18.09 -7.34
C LYS A 11 -21.93 -18.15 -8.83
N GLN A 12 -21.61 -17.12 -9.60
CA GLN A 12 -22.03 -17.02 -10.99
C GLN A 12 -20.88 -17.25 -11.98
N THR A 13 -19.64 -17.08 -11.53
CA THR A 13 -18.47 -17.20 -12.38
C THR A 13 -17.24 -17.59 -11.56
N PRO A 14 -16.33 -18.43 -12.11
CA PRO A 14 -15.04 -18.67 -11.47
C PRO A 14 -14.23 -17.37 -11.43
N VAL A 15 -13.49 -17.17 -10.35
CA VAL A 15 -12.67 -15.95 -10.13
C VAL A 15 -11.21 -16.36 -10.00
N LEU A 16 -10.38 -15.74 -10.84
CA LEU A 16 -8.92 -15.74 -10.71
C LEU A 16 -8.51 -14.39 -10.14
N ALA A 17 -7.86 -14.40 -8.97
CA ALA A 17 -7.32 -13.18 -8.40
C ALA A 17 -6.02 -12.82 -9.12
N GLU A 18 -5.98 -11.63 -9.73
CA GLU A 18 -4.78 -11.08 -10.36
C GLU A 18 -4.19 -9.97 -9.49
N VAL A 19 -2.88 -10.04 -9.26
CA VAL A 19 -2.10 -9.00 -8.59
C VAL A 19 -0.96 -8.52 -9.48
N GLN A 20 -0.54 -7.30 -9.29
CA GLN A 20 0.66 -6.77 -9.95
C GLN A 20 1.87 -7.02 -9.06
N ALA A 21 2.83 -7.82 -9.55
CA ALA A 21 4.12 -8.00 -8.89
C ALA A 21 5.05 -6.77 -9.08
N THR A 22 4.74 -5.89 -10.04
CA THR A 22 5.36 -4.58 -10.15
C THR A 22 4.76 -3.60 -9.14
N GLN A 23 5.57 -2.64 -8.71
CA GLN A 23 5.20 -1.62 -7.72
C GLN A 23 4.55 -0.40 -8.40
N GLU A 24 3.71 -0.57 -9.40
CA GLU A 24 2.99 0.54 -10.01
C GLU A 24 2.19 1.28 -8.95
N TYR A 25 2.26 2.60 -8.94
CA TYR A 25 1.71 3.48 -7.90
C TYR A 25 2.38 3.37 -6.50
N LEU A 26 3.31 2.44 -6.32
CA LEU A 26 3.97 2.15 -5.05
C LEU A 26 5.50 2.35 -5.17
N GLY A 27 5.92 3.49 -5.71
CA GLY A 27 7.33 3.85 -5.87
C GLY A 27 8.01 3.21 -7.06
N GLN A 28 7.26 2.54 -7.93
CA GLN A 28 7.79 1.85 -9.11
C GLN A 28 8.94 0.90 -8.74
N ALA A 29 9.84 0.61 -9.64
CA ALA A 29 11.05 -0.16 -9.35
C ALA A 29 12.19 0.67 -8.72
N LYS A 30 11.88 1.81 -8.09
CA LYS A 30 12.86 2.71 -7.47
C LYS A 30 12.88 2.64 -5.95
N HIS A 31 11.71 2.42 -5.34
CA HIS A 31 11.58 2.35 -3.88
C HIS A 31 11.60 0.91 -3.39
N LEU A 32 12.06 0.71 -2.16
CA LEU A 32 11.86 -0.54 -1.44
C LEU A 32 10.43 -0.54 -0.90
N VAL A 33 9.57 -1.37 -1.49
CA VAL A 33 8.22 -1.64 -1.00
C VAL A 33 7.94 -3.13 -1.18
N TYR A 34 7.87 -3.86 -0.07
CA TYR A 34 7.58 -5.28 -0.07
C TYR A 34 6.08 -5.52 -0.07
N LEU A 35 5.57 -6.02 -1.18
CA LEU A 35 4.13 -6.23 -1.40
C LEU A 35 3.60 -7.51 -0.76
N GLY A 36 4.47 -8.42 -0.32
CA GLY A 36 4.06 -9.66 0.35
C GLY A 36 3.11 -9.44 1.51
N THR A 37 3.33 -8.38 2.31
CA THR A 37 2.46 -8.00 3.43
C THR A 37 1.06 -7.56 2.98
N MET A 38 0.96 -6.90 1.82
CA MET A 38 -0.31 -6.48 1.24
C MET A 38 -1.10 -7.70 0.73
N TRP A 39 -0.43 -8.62 0.07
CA TRP A 39 -1.09 -9.81 -0.47
C TRP A 39 -1.49 -10.80 0.62
N GLU A 40 -0.69 -10.97 1.68
CA GLU A 40 -1.08 -11.73 2.86
C GLU A 40 -2.38 -11.16 3.46
N GLU A 41 -2.41 -9.85 3.74
CA GLU A 41 -3.61 -9.16 4.23
C GLU A 41 -4.81 -9.34 3.28
N PHE A 42 -4.59 -9.24 1.97
CA PHE A 42 -5.64 -9.47 0.96
C PHE A 42 -6.17 -10.89 1.01
N LEU A 43 -5.29 -11.89 1.02
CA LEU A 43 -5.68 -13.30 1.05
C LEU A 43 -6.40 -13.70 2.33
N GLU A 44 -6.01 -13.11 3.46
CA GLU A 44 -6.64 -13.34 4.77
C GLU A 44 -7.96 -12.59 4.96
N SER A 45 -8.25 -11.58 4.13
CA SER A 45 -9.45 -10.77 4.24
C SER A 45 -10.71 -11.62 4.11
N ASP A 46 -11.62 -11.49 5.10
CA ASP A 46 -12.90 -12.19 5.10
C ASP A 46 -13.92 -11.45 4.23
N THR A 47 -14.38 -12.11 3.18
CA THR A 47 -15.40 -11.55 2.27
C THR A 47 -16.80 -11.70 2.80
N TYR A 48 -17.01 -12.58 3.77
CA TYR A 48 -18.34 -12.99 4.28
C TYR A 48 -19.29 -13.54 3.19
N ALA A 49 -18.80 -13.94 2.04
CA ALA A 49 -19.63 -14.43 0.92
C ALA A 49 -20.54 -15.61 1.32
N LYS A 50 -20.08 -16.47 2.20
CA LYS A 50 -20.81 -17.58 2.80
C LYS A 50 -20.80 -17.52 4.34
N GLY A 51 -20.75 -16.32 4.91
CA GLY A 51 -20.59 -16.10 6.33
C GLY A 51 -19.14 -15.98 6.76
N LYS A 52 -18.93 -15.86 8.08
CA LYS A 52 -17.59 -15.67 8.65
C LYS A 52 -16.62 -16.79 8.25
N GLY A 53 -15.41 -16.41 7.90
CA GLY A 53 -14.36 -17.33 7.47
C GLY A 53 -14.32 -17.56 5.95
N SER A 54 -15.09 -16.78 5.16
CA SER A 54 -15.05 -16.79 3.70
C SER A 54 -13.87 -15.93 3.20
N THR A 55 -12.63 -16.31 3.53
CA THR A 55 -11.46 -15.52 3.13
C THR A 55 -11.22 -15.55 1.63
N VAL A 56 -10.48 -14.55 1.13
CA VAL A 56 -10.08 -14.50 -0.28
C VAL A 56 -9.28 -15.75 -0.65
N ALA A 57 -8.35 -16.21 0.21
CA ALA A 57 -7.59 -17.42 0.00
C ALA A 57 -8.51 -18.63 -0.26
N ARG A 58 -9.48 -18.86 0.61
CA ARG A 58 -10.45 -19.95 0.45
C ARG A 58 -11.31 -19.82 -0.82
N ALA A 59 -11.59 -18.57 -1.19
CA ALA A 59 -12.31 -18.29 -2.43
C ALA A 59 -11.53 -18.73 -3.67
N ILE A 60 -10.26 -18.35 -3.76
CA ILE A 60 -9.39 -18.70 -4.90
C ILE A 60 -8.92 -20.16 -4.89
N GLU A 61 -9.05 -20.87 -3.78
CA GLU A 61 -8.80 -22.31 -3.68
C GLU A 61 -10.04 -23.15 -4.07
N GLY A 62 -11.17 -22.48 -4.37
CA GLY A 62 -12.41 -23.16 -4.73
C GLY A 62 -13.18 -23.76 -3.54
N GLU A 63 -12.83 -23.39 -2.31
CA GLU A 63 -13.49 -23.91 -1.11
C GLU A 63 -14.86 -23.22 -0.83
N ILE A 64 -15.03 -22.00 -1.32
CA ILE A 64 -16.28 -21.22 -1.13
C ILE A 64 -17.32 -21.64 -2.16
N GLU A 65 -16.94 -21.68 -3.44
CA GLU A 65 -17.75 -22.15 -4.56
C GLU A 65 -16.88 -23.10 -5.41
N PRO A 66 -17.33 -24.33 -5.65
CA PRO A 66 -16.52 -25.38 -6.27
C PRO A 66 -16.42 -25.20 -7.78
N TYR A 67 -15.71 -24.21 -8.26
CA TYR A 67 -15.41 -24.04 -9.67
C TYR A 67 -14.22 -24.90 -10.10
N SER A 68 -14.25 -25.36 -11.34
CA SER A 68 -13.16 -26.16 -11.91
C SER A 68 -11.90 -25.34 -12.23
N VAL A 69 -12.02 -24.03 -12.32
CA VAL A 69 -10.92 -23.10 -12.61
C VAL A 69 -10.97 -21.95 -11.62
N THR A 70 -10.05 -21.97 -10.69
CA THR A 70 -9.82 -20.89 -9.71
C THR A 70 -8.31 -20.72 -9.54
N GLY A 71 -7.87 -19.63 -8.95
CA GLY A 71 -6.45 -19.45 -8.66
C GLY A 71 -6.04 -18.02 -8.40
N PHE A 72 -4.74 -17.87 -8.26
CA PHE A 72 -4.04 -16.61 -8.03
C PHE A 72 -2.96 -16.46 -9.10
N VAL A 73 -2.92 -15.32 -9.75
CA VAL A 73 -1.96 -15.02 -10.81
C VAL A 73 -1.34 -13.66 -10.57
N SER A 74 -0.09 -13.49 -10.95
CA SER A 74 0.57 -12.19 -10.91
C SER A 74 1.09 -11.79 -12.27
N VAL A 75 0.95 -10.51 -12.57
CA VAL A 75 1.51 -9.88 -13.77
C VAL A 75 2.62 -8.92 -13.38
N ALA A 76 3.61 -8.81 -14.25
CA ALA A 76 4.72 -7.91 -14.06
C ALA A 76 5.36 -7.52 -15.39
N ASN A 77 5.95 -6.33 -15.43
CA ASN A 77 6.73 -5.85 -16.56
C ASN A 77 8.22 -5.92 -16.20
N PRO A 78 8.99 -6.89 -16.73
CA PRO A 78 10.43 -6.89 -16.54
C PRO A 78 11.06 -5.75 -17.33
N GLY A 79 12.05 -5.09 -16.69
CA GLY A 79 12.88 -4.10 -17.35
C GLY A 79 14.10 -4.71 -18.03
N SER A 80 14.97 -3.84 -18.56
CA SER A 80 16.25 -4.21 -19.18
C SER A 80 17.45 -4.20 -18.21
N ASP A 81 17.21 -3.89 -16.94
CA ASP A 81 18.26 -3.91 -15.93
C ASP A 81 18.82 -5.33 -15.71
N PRO A 82 20.10 -5.49 -15.29
CA PRO A 82 20.66 -6.80 -14.98
C PRO A 82 19.88 -7.61 -13.93
N ASN A 83 19.20 -6.92 -13.03
CA ASN A 83 18.27 -7.52 -12.05
C ASN A 83 16.82 -7.54 -12.55
N TRP A 84 16.57 -7.28 -13.84
CA TRP A 84 15.33 -7.31 -14.62
C TRP A 84 14.12 -6.53 -14.06
N CYS A 85 14.17 -6.04 -12.85
CA CYS A 85 13.09 -5.25 -12.23
C CYS A 85 13.58 -3.95 -11.56
N GLY A 86 14.78 -3.47 -11.89
CA GLY A 86 15.29 -2.15 -11.50
C GLY A 86 15.73 -1.98 -10.06
N HIS A 87 15.27 -2.83 -9.14
CA HIS A 87 15.61 -2.82 -7.72
C HIS A 87 15.65 -4.27 -7.20
N HIS A 88 16.65 -4.64 -6.40
CA HIS A 88 16.73 -6.00 -5.85
C HIS A 88 15.46 -6.37 -5.08
N PHE A 89 14.96 -5.48 -4.23
CA PHE A 89 13.73 -5.73 -3.48
C PHE A 89 12.46 -5.82 -4.34
N SER A 90 12.46 -5.31 -5.58
CA SER A 90 11.36 -5.55 -6.51
C SER A 90 11.29 -7.02 -6.94
N GLN A 91 12.43 -7.72 -6.99
CA GLN A 91 12.44 -9.18 -7.21
C GLN A 91 11.76 -9.95 -6.08
N SER A 92 11.84 -9.45 -4.83
CA SER A 92 11.13 -10.09 -3.71
C SER A 92 9.63 -10.13 -3.90
N ASN A 93 9.07 -9.15 -4.59
CA ASN A 93 7.63 -9.11 -4.90
C ASN A 93 7.24 -10.21 -5.89
N TRP A 94 8.09 -10.47 -6.90
CA TRP A 94 7.87 -11.57 -7.83
C TRP A 94 7.98 -12.92 -7.11
N TYR A 95 8.99 -13.07 -6.27
CA TYR A 95 9.14 -14.26 -5.45
C TYR A 95 7.93 -14.47 -4.54
N ALA A 96 7.49 -13.42 -3.83
CA ALA A 96 6.36 -13.50 -2.92
C ALA A 96 5.05 -13.85 -3.62
N SER A 97 4.77 -13.22 -4.78
CA SER A 97 3.55 -13.55 -5.53
C SER A 97 3.55 -15.02 -6.01
N GLY A 98 4.69 -15.53 -6.49
CA GLY A 98 4.81 -16.93 -6.88
C GLY A 98 4.64 -17.90 -5.71
N ARG A 99 5.21 -17.57 -4.53
CA ARG A 99 5.06 -18.39 -3.32
C ARG A 99 3.61 -18.43 -2.82
N LEU A 100 2.91 -17.28 -2.84
CA LEU A 100 1.50 -17.18 -2.43
C LEU A 100 0.55 -17.81 -3.46
N ALA A 101 0.88 -17.74 -4.75
CA ALA A 101 0.12 -18.43 -5.78
C ALA A 101 0.20 -19.96 -5.63
N TRP A 102 1.32 -20.45 -5.13
CA TRP A 102 1.51 -21.89 -4.86
C TRP A 102 0.90 -22.32 -3.52
N ASN A 103 1.03 -21.48 -2.50
CA ASN A 103 0.48 -21.75 -1.17
C ASN A 103 0.02 -20.44 -0.52
N PRO A 104 -1.28 -20.11 -0.58
CA PRO A 104 -1.83 -18.86 -0.07
C PRO A 104 -1.86 -18.76 1.46
N THR A 105 -1.46 -19.81 2.18
CA THR A 105 -1.37 -19.80 3.65
C THR A 105 0.02 -19.43 4.17
N LEU A 106 0.99 -19.17 3.29
CA LEU A 106 2.31 -18.70 3.69
C LEU A 106 2.26 -17.26 4.20
N THR A 107 3.06 -16.98 5.23
CA THR A 107 3.19 -15.61 5.74
C THR A 107 4.22 -14.81 4.95
N ALA A 108 3.99 -13.52 4.81
CA ALA A 108 4.93 -12.58 4.19
C ALA A 108 6.30 -12.60 4.91
N ASP A 109 6.30 -12.74 6.23
CA ASP A 109 7.53 -12.85 7.04
C ASP A 109 8.39 -14.05 6.64
N ARG A 110 7.77 -15.22 6.48
CA ARG A 110 8.47 -16.43 6.04
C ARG A 110 9.03 -16.29 4.63
N ILE A 111 8.24 -15.75 3.72
CA ILE A 111 8.66 -15.54 2.32
C ILE A 111 9.81 -14.54 2.26
N ALA A 112 9.77 -13.47 3.06
CA ALA A 112 10.86 -12.49 3.17
C ALA A 112 12.15 -13.13 3.71
N ASP A 113 12.07 -14.03 4.69
CA ASP A 113 13.22 -14.78 5.21
C ASP A 113 13.84 -15.66 4.12
N GLU A 114 13.02 -16.45 3.42
CA GLU A 114 13.44 -17.33 2.32
C GLU A 114 14.16 -16.51 1.23
N TRP A 115 13.55 -15.43 0.75
CA TRP A 115 14.12 -14.60 -0.31
C TRP A 115 15.42 -13.90 0.13
N THR A 116 15.46 -13.39 1.35
CA THR A 116 16.65 -12.72 1.89
C THR A 116 17.85 -13.67 1.93
N ARG A 117 17.63 -14.92 2.37
CA ARG A 117 18.68 -15.94 2.43
C ARG A 117 19.20 -16.33 1.06
N MET A 118 18.35 -16.43 0.09
CA MET A 118 18.75 -16.75 -1.29
C MET A 118 19.47 -15.58 -1.99
N THR A 119 19.21 -14.35 -1.56
CA THR A 119 19.63 -13.15 -2.30
C THR A 119 20.86 -12.50 -1.68
N PHE A 120 20.94 -12.38 -0.38
CA PHE A 120 21.95 -11.59 0.30
C PHE A 120 22.92 -12.38 1.17
N THR A 121 22.41 -13.14 2.15
CA THR A 121 23.23 -13.80 3.15
C THR A 121 22.43 -14.82 3.95
N ASN A 122 23.13 -15.79 4.58
CA ASN A 122 22.53 -16.75 5.52
C ASN A 122 22.85 -16.43 7.00
N GLU A 123 23.64 -15.37 7.25
CA GLU A 123 23.97 -14.94 8.61
C GLU A 123 22.73 -14.42 9.33
N ALA A 124 22.44 -14.94 10.53
CA ALA A 124 21.19 -14.74 11.22
C ALA A 124 20.86 -13.25 11.47
N ARG A 125 21.85 -12.46 11.92
CA ARG A 125 21.62 -11.05 12.24
C ARG A 125 21.28 -10.18 11.02
N PRO A 126 22.08 -10.18 9.92
CA PRO A 126 21.70 -9.41 8.74
C PRO A 126 20.40 -9.93 8.09
N VAL A 127 20.10 -11.23 8.09
CA VAL A 127 18.82 -11.76 7.63
C VAL A 127 17.67 -11.14 8.41
N ALA A 128 17.72 -11.17 9.74
CA ALA A 128 16.67 -10.57 10.57
C ALA A 128 16.51 -9.06 10.30
N THR A 129 17.63 -8.34 10.10
CA THR A 129 17.62 -6.90 9.81
C THR A 129 16.99 -6.60 8.46
N ILE A 130 17.37 -7.31 7.40
CA ILE A 130 16.82 -7.13 6.04
C ILE A 130 15.33 -7.47 6.02
N LYS A 131 14.96 -8.57 6.66
CA LYS A 131 13.56 -8.97 6.79
C LYS A 131 12.72 -7.89 7.49
N ALA A 132 13.22 -7.31 8.58
CA ALA A 132 12.51 -6.21 9.27
C ALA A 132 12.32 -4.99 8.37
N LEU A 133 13.34 -4.62 7.56
CA LEU A 133 13.19 -3.55 6.55
C LEU A 133 12.10 -3.88 5.54
N MET A 134 12.05 -5.11 5.03
CA MET A 134 11.01 -5.53 4.08
C MET A 134 9.62 -5.41 4.71
N MET A 135 9.42 -6.01 5.88
CA MET A 135 8.11 -6.06 6.54
C MET A 135 7.54 -4.67 6.87
N GLY A 136 8.38 -3.69 7.21
CA GLY A 136 7.96 -2.31 7.50
C GLY A 136 7.82 -1.41 6.27
N SER A 137 8.38 -1.80 5.13
CA SER A 137 8.56 -0.91 3.97
C SER A 137 7.27 -0.40 3.34
N ARG A 138 6.21 -1.21 3.30
CA ARG A 138 4.90 -0.81 2.76
C ARG A 138 4.26 0.31 3.58
N GLU A 139 4.20 0.14 4.89
CA GLU A 139 3.61 1.16 5.77
C GLU A 139 4.44 2.45 5.76
N THR A 140 5.76 2.33 5.71
CA THR A 140 6.65 3.49 5.52
C THR A 140 6.30 4.23 4.23
N PHE A 141 6.13 3.51 3.11
CA PHE A 141 5.73 4.10 1.83
C PHE A 141 4.37 4.79 1.92
N VAL A 142 3.36 4.13 2.46
CA VAL A 142 2.01 4.69 2.63
C VAL A 142 2.06 5.97 3.45
N ASN A 143 2.83 6.00 4.53
CA ASN A 143 2.93 7.17 5.40
C ASN A 143 3.45 8.42 4.69
N TYR A 144 4.43 8.32 3.78
CA TYR A 144 4.91 9.51 3.08
C TYR A 144 4.21 9.78 1.74
N THR A 145 3.25 8.94 1.32
CA THR A 145 2.52 9.13 0.07
C THR A 145 1.02 9.30 0.25
N MET A 146 0.33 8.27 0.75
CA MET A 146 -1.13 8.18 0.73
C MET A 146 -1.70 7.69 2.09
N PRO A 147 -1.39 8.36 3.22
CA PRO A 147 -1.86 7.93 4.53
C PRO A 147 -3.37 8.10 4.69
N LEU A 148 -3.93 7.40 5.69
CA LEU A 148 -5.34 7.48 6.11
C LEU A 148 -6.35 7.14 5.00
N GLY A 149 -5.95 6.38 4.00
CA GLY A 149 -6.82 6.00 2.89
C GLY A 149 -6.87 7.01 1.74
N LEU A 150 -6.01 8.03 1.73
CA LEU A 150 -5.77 8.81 0.53
C LEU A 150 -5.29 7.90 -0.60
N HIS A 151 -5.61 8.25 -1.85
CA HIS A 151 -5.26 7.44 -2.99
C HIS A 151 -4.97 8.31 -4.22
N HIS A 152 -4.16 7.75 -5.12
CA HIS A 152 -3.90 8.27 -6.47
C HIS A 152 -3.36 9.71 -6.49
N MET A 153 -2.51 10.07 -5.51
CA MET A 153 -1.92 11.41 -5.36
C MET A 153 -0.76 11.66 -6.32
N ILE A 154 -0.86 11.13 -7.53
CA ILE A 154 0.22 11.04 -8.52
C ILE A 154 -0.17 11.69 -9.84
N GLY A 155 0.85 12.04 -10.64
CA GLY A 155 0.69 12.45 -12.03
C GLY A 155 0.62 11.27 -13.00
N GLY A 156 0.58 11.58 -14.31
CA GLY A 156 0.51 10.59 -15.38
C GLY A 156 1.72 9.66 -15.50
N ASN A 157 2.79 9.92 -14.76
CA ASN A 157 3.96 9.03 -14.66
C ASN A 157 3.78 7.93 -13.58
N HIS A 158 2.68 7.92 -12.83
CA HIS A 158 2.33 6.99 -11.76
C HIS A 158 3.38 6.92 -10.63
N TYR A 159 4.16 7.96 -10.44
CA TYR A 159 5.28 7.97 -9.51
C TYR A 159 5.41 9.24 -8.68
N ALA A 160 5.55 10.40 -9.33
CA ALA A 160 5.78 11.66 -8.66
C ALA A 160 4.49 12.21 -8.01
N PRO A 161 4.58 12.92 -6.88
CA PRO A 161 3.44 13.57 -6.25
C PRO A 161 2.84 14.62 -7.18
N MET A 162 1.53 14.57 -7.38
CA MET A 162 0.78 15.55 -8.16
C MET A 162 -0.67 15.64 -7.62
N PRO A 163 -0.86 16.10 -6.40
CA PRO A 163 -2.19 16.18 -5.80
C PRO A 163 -3.13 17.12 -6.57
N GLU A 164 -2.60 18.13 -7.27
CA GLU A 164 -3.34 19.05 -8.12
C GLU A 164 -3.80 18.44 -9.46
N ASN A 165 -3.43 17.19 -9.78
CA ASN A 165 -3.79 16.57 -11.05
C ASN A 165 -5.31 16.44 -11.19
N ALA A 166 -5.87 17.27 -12.10
CA ALA A 166 -7.28 17.30 -12.49
C ALA A 166 -7.48 16.97 -13.97
N GLY A 167 -6.38 16.71 -14.70
CA GLY A 167 -6.35 16.52 -16.16
C GLY A 167 -6.21 15.06 -16.57
N GLY A 168 -6.68 14.76 -17.79
CA GLY A 168 -6.55 13.44 -18.38
C GLY A 168 -7.80 13.02 -19.16
N PRO A 169 -7.73 11.89 -19.88
CA PRO A 169 -8.85 11.38 -20.68
C PRO A 169 -10.04 10.94 -19.82
N ARG A 170 -9.78 10.62 -18.55
CA ARG A 170 -10.78 10.22 -17.57
C ARG A 170 -10.62 11.05 -16.31
N LYS A 171 -11.64 11.82 -15.97
CA LYS A 171 -11.66 12.66 -14.76
C LYS A 171 -11.61 11.84 -13.48
N ASP A 172 -12.23 10.67 -13.50
CA ASP A 172 -12.26 9.70 -12.39
C ASP A 172 -10.92 8.96 -12.15
N TRP A 173 -9.88 9.28 -12.94
CA TRP A 173 -8.50 8.80 -12.75
C TRP A 173 -7.53 9.89 -12.27
N THR A 174 -8.05 10.99 -11.74
CA THR A 174 -7.23 12.12 -11.31
C THR A 174 -7.12 12.21 -9.79
N ALA A 175 -6.03 12.78 -9.28
CA ALA A 175 -5.84 12.97 -7.86
C ALA A 175 -6.98 13.78 -7.23
N VAL A 176 -7.39 14.86 -7.90
CA VAL A 176 -8.48 15.74 -7.44
C VAL A 176 -9.81 14.99 -7.29
N TYR A 177 -10.11 14.04 -8.20
CA TYR A 177 -11.29 13.20 -8.09
C TYR A 177 -11.28 12.33 -6.83
N TYR A 178 -10.12 11.76 -6.49
CA TYR A 178 -10.02 10.87 -5.33
C TYR A 178 -10.02 11.61 -4.01
N HIS A 179 -9.27 12.69 -3.86
CA HIS A 179 -9.17 13.36 -2.56
C HIS A 179 -10.23 14.42 -2.30
N GLN A 180 -10.85 15.00 -3.34
CA GLN A 180 -11.91 16.02 -3.26
C GLN A 180 -11.63 17.13 -2.23
N ALA A 181 -10.37 17.56 -2.08
CA ALA A 181 -9.99 18.58 -1.11
C ALA A 181 -10.65 19.93 -1.43
N SER A 182 -11.20 20.53 -0.39
CA SER A 182 -11.79 21.88 -0.41
C SER A 182 -11.63 22.53 0.97
N PRO A 183 -12.00 23.78 1.17
CA PRO A 183 -11.99 24.41 2.50
C PRO A 183 -12.79 23.65 3.56
N GLU A 184 -13.83 22.92 3.15
CA GLU A 184 -14.72 22.16 4.05
C GLU A 184 -14.11 20.81 4.47
N GLY A 185 -13.16 20.25 3.71
CA GLY A 185 -12.57 18.97 4.05
C GLY A 185 -11.93 18.22 2.89
N ILE A 186 -11.61 16.95 3.14
CA ILE A 186 -10.91 16.05 2.24
C ILE A 186 -11.48 14.62 2.34
N GLY A 187 -11.24 13.81 1.30
CA GLY A 187 -11.71 12.43 1.21
C GLY A 187 -12.95 12.29 0.33
N PHE A 188 -13.31 11.07 0.03
CA PHE A 188 -14.46 10.74 -0.82
C PHE A 188 -15.56 10.07 0.02
N ASP A 189 -16.77 10.59 -0.03
CA ASP A 189 -17.91 9.94 0.66
C ASP A 189 -18.43 8.77 -0.17
N ARG A 190 -17.92 7.57 0.16
CA ARG A 190 -18.29 6.29 -0.44
C ARG A 190 -19.28 5.49 0.42
N THR A 191 -19.83 6.12 1.46
CA THR A 191 -20.82 5.52 2.35
C THR A 191 -22.18 5.32 1.66
N MET A 192 -23.11 4.63 2.34
CA MET A 192 -24.49 4.49 1.86
C MET A 192 -25.23 5.83 1.75
N LYS A 193 -24.71 6.90 2.38
CA LYS A 193 -25.26 8.27 2.25
C LYS A 193 -24.61 9.04 1.11
N GLY A 194 -23.39 8.66 0.70
CA GLY A 194 -22.66 9.25 -0.41
C GLY A 194 -22.93 8.55 -1.74
N ASP A 195 -21.86 8.07 -2.39
CA ASP A 195 -21.98 7.39 -3.69
C ASP A 195 -22.41 5.91 -3.60
N GLN A 196 -22.62 5.39 -2.39
CA GLN A 196 -23.07 4.03 -2.10
C GLN A 196 -22.10 2.92 -2.50
N TYR A 197 -20.83 3.24 -2.72
CA TYR A 197 -19.81 2.25 -3.10
C TYR A 197 -19.70 1.09 -2.10
N VAL A 198 -19.84 1.36 -0.79
CA VAL A 198 -19.82 0.31 0.25
C VAL A 198 -20.96 -0.71 0.11
N GLY A 199 -22.04 -0.37 -0.60
CA GLY A 199 -23.18 -1.26 -0.83
C GLY A 199 -22.86 -2.51 -1.65
N GLN A 200 -21.72 -2.55 -2.34
CA GLN A 200 -21.26 -3.72 -3.09
C GLN A 200 -20.65 -4.83 -2.22
N TYR A 201 -20.31 -4.51 -0.96
CA TYR A 201 -19.77 -5.50 -0.02
C TYR A 201 -20.89 -6.26 0.72
N PHE A 202 -20.56 -7.45 1.24
CA PHE A 202 -21.45 -8.15 2.17
C PHE A 202 -21.64 -7.33 3.46
N PRO A 203 -22.80 -7.46 4.14
CA PRO A 203 -23.17 -6.59 5.24
C PRO A 203 -22.11 -6.37 6.32
N PRO A 204 -21.40 -7.38 6.86
CA PRO A 204 -20.38 -7.13 7.88
C PRO A 204 -19.25 -6.23 7.41
N VAL A 205 -18.82 -6.36 6.14
CA VAL A 205 -17.76 -5.52 5.54
C VAL A 205 -18.31 -4.14 5.19
N ARG A 206 -19.51 -4.10 4.60
CA ARG A 206 -20.23 -2.85 4.33
C ARG A 206 -20.38 -2.02 5.60
N ASP A 207 -20.92 -2.61 6.65
CA ASP A 207 -21.24 -1.91 7.89
C ASP A 207 -19.97 -1.40 8.59
N MET A 208 -18.85 -2.16 8.48
CA MET A 208 -17.54 -1.74 8.98
C MET A 208 -17.04 -0.47 8.29
N PHE A 209 -17.17 -0.36 6.97
CA PHE A 209 -16.67 0.80 6.21
C PHE A 209 -17.67 1.96 6.15
N ASP A 210 -18.96 1.69 6.29
CA ASP A 210 -20.02 2.71 6.24
C ASP A 210 -20.01 3.64 7.48
N SER A 211 -19.59 3.14 8.62
CA SER A 211 -19.58 3.87 9.89
C SER A 211 -18.19 4.39 10.27
N LEU A 212 -18.12 5.67 10.66
CA LEU A 212 -16.90 6.27 11.20
C LEU A 212 -16.38 5.57 12.47
N ASP A 213 -17.28 5.02 13.28
CA ASP A 213 -16.90 4.35 14.53
C ASP A 213 -16.16 3.03 14.28
N THR A 214 -16.48 2.33 13.20
CA THR A 214 -15.94 1.01 12.87
C THR A 214 -14.93 1.04 11.74
N CYS A 215 -14.93 2.07 10.90
CA CYS A 215 -13.95 2.20 9.81
C CYS A 215 -12.52 2.27 10.36
N PRO A 216 -11.61 1.39 9.92
CA PRO A 216 -10.20 1.51 10.30
C PRO A 216 -9.60 2.81 9.78
N GLU A 217 -8.86 3.55 10.61
CA GLU A 217 -8.31 4.86 10.24
C GLU A 217 -7.46 4.83 8.96
N ARG A 218 -6.76 3.71 8.70
CA ARG A 218 -5.96 3.54 7.48
C ARG A 218 -6.77 3.57 6.17
N TYR A 219 -8.11 3.46 6.24
CA TYR A 219 -9.03 3.54 5.09
C TYR A 219 -9.96 4.75 5.16
N LEU A 220 -9.80 5.62 6.14
CA LEU A 220 -10.75 6.65 6.51
C LEU A 220 -11.12 7.57 5.34
N LEU A 221 -10.14 8.15 4.66
CA LEU A 221 -10.37 9.09 3.56
C LEU A 221 -10.71 8.42 2.23
N TRP A 222 -10.55 7.10 2.15
CA TRP A 222 -11.07 6.34 1.02
C TRP A 222 -12.61 6.22 1.08
N PHE A 223 -13.15 6.01 2.28
CA PHE A 223 -14.60 5.78 2.45
C PHE A 223 -15.36 7.02 2.93
N HIS A 224 -14.71 7.97 3.56
CA HIS A 224 -15.36 9.14 4.17
C HIS A 224 -14.74 10.45 3.73
N ARG A 225 -15.61 11.45 3.54
CA ARG A 225 -15.20 12.84 3.39
C ARG A 225 -15.31 13.53 4.74
N LEU A 226 -14.22 14.13 5.22
CA LEU A 226 -14.12 14.67 6.58
C LEU A 226 -13.59 16.10 6.60
N PRO A 227 -14.06 16.94 7.54
CA PRO A 227 -13.50 18.26 7.73
C PRO A 227 -12.07 18.18 8.29
N TRP A 228 -11.25 19.16 8.00
CA TRP A 228 -9.85 19.21 8.40
C TRP A 228 -9.63 19.14 9.92
N ASN A 229 -10.61 19.58 10.72
CA ASN A 229 -10.59 19.56 12.18
C ASN A 229 -11.26 18.31 12.78
N TYR A 230 -11.66 17.32 11.96
CA TYR A 230 -12.18 16.06 12.47
C TYR A 230 -11.19 15.43 13.45
N LYS A 231 -11.70 14.88 14.56
CA LYS A 231 -10.85 14.27 15.59
C LYS A 231 -10.63 12.78 15.32
N LEU A 232 -9.37 12.43 15.10
CA LEU A 232 -8.90 11.06 15.01
C LEU A 232 -8.96 10.38 16.38
N LYS A 233 -8.85 9.06 16.42
CA LYS A 233 -8.92 8.25 17.67
C LYS A 233 -7.84 8.64 18.70
N ASN A 234 -6.71 9.15 18.24
CA ASN A 234 -5.63 9.65 19.12
C ASN A 234 -5.83 11.10 19.61
N GLY A 235 -6.95 11.74 19.25
CA GLY A 235 -7.29 13.10 19.65
C GLY A 235 -6.71 14.22 18.76
N GLN A 236 -5.83 13.90 17.84
CA GLN A 236 -5.34 14.87 16.84
C GLN A 236 -6.48 15.27 15.89
N THR A 237 -6.37 16.46 15.28
CA THR A 237 -7.18 16.79 14.12
C THR A 237 -6.75 15.95 12.91
N LEU A 238 -7.62 15.77 11.92
CA LEU A 238 -7.28 15.10 10.66
C LEU A 238 -6.04 15.74 10.01
N TRP A 239 -5.94 17.06 10.02
CA TRP A 239 -4.78 17.77 9.50
C TRP A 239 -3.49 17.45 10.26
N GLU A 240 -3.53 17.51 11.59
CA GLU A 240 -2.37 17.12 12.44
C GLU A 240 -1.97 15.67 12.21
N GLY A 241 -2.93 14.78 12.05
CA GLY A 241 -2.68 13.37 11.73
C GLY A 241 -2.01 13.19 10.37
N LEU A 242 -2.48 13.89 9.33
CA LEU A 242 -1.83 13.87 8.02
C LEU A 242 -0.39 14.37 8.11
N VAL A 243 -0.15 15.52 8.75
CA VAL A 243 1.21 16.06 8.96
C VAL A 243 2.09 15.05 9.71
N ALA A 244 1.56 14.42 10.74
CA ALA A 244 2.28 13.42 11.53
C ALA A 244 2.67 12.19 10.67
N HIS A 245 1.75 11.65 9.86
CA HIS A 245 2.02 10.52 8.96
C HIS A 245 3.13 10.85 7.96
N TYR A 246 3.05 11.99 7.27
CA TYR A 246 4.08 12.39 6.29
C TYR A 246 5.45 12.57 6.95
N ASN A 247 5.52 13.19 8.13
CA ASN A 247 6.78 13.32 8.87
C ASN A 247 7.33 11.97 9.33
N THR A 248 6.46 11.08 9.83
CA THR A 248 6.83 9.72 10.23
C THR A 248 7.38 8.94 9.04
N GLY A 249 6.72 8.98 7.88
CA GLY A 249 7.18 8.29 6.68
C GLY A 249 8.58 8.73 6.22
N VAL A 250 8.86 10.04 6.23
CA VAL A 250 10.21 10.57 5.91
C VAL A 250 11.25 10.12 6.95
N LYS A 251 10.91 10.15 8.23
CA LYS A 251 11.78 9.66 9.32
C LYS A 251 12.09 8.17 9.15
N ASP A 252 11.07 7.37 8.88
CA ASP A 252 11.19 5.92 8.78
C ASP A 252 12.02 5.51 7.57
N VAL A 253 11.80 6.11 6.39
CA VAL A 253 12.63 5.79 5.22
C VAL A 253 14.09 6.22 5.41
N THR A 254 14.34 7.32 6.13
CA THR A 254 15.70 7.73 6.49
C THR A 254 16.36 6.70 7.42
N ALA A 255 15.60 6.19 8.39
CA ALA A 255 16.07 5.10 9.27
C ALA A 255 16.31 3.80 8.49
N MET A 256 15.45 3.47 7.51
CA MET A 256 15.66 2.31 6.62
C MET A 256 16.98 2.43 5.86
N GLN A 257 17.29 3.61 5.31
CA GLN A 257 18.58 3.86 4.64
C GLN A 257 19.77 3.67 5.60
N ALA A 258 19.71 4.28 6.78
CA ALA A 258 20.77 4.14 7.78
C ALA A 258 20.97 2.67 8.21
N THR A 259 19.89 1.95 8.40
CA THR A 259 19.92 0.52 8.73
C THR A 259 20.58 -0.30 7.62
N TRP A 260 20.20 -0.06 6.35
CA TRP A 260 20.82 -0.74 5.21
C TRP A 260 22.32 -0.44 5.12
N LEU A 261 22.71 0.82 5.27
CA LEU A 261 24.15 1.22 5.23
C LEU A 261 24.97 0.50 6.32
N SER A 262 24.39 0.21 7.47
CA SER A 262 25.06 -0.54 8.55
C SER A 262 25.36 -2.01 8.21
N LEU A 263 24.78 -2.53 7.12
CA LEU A 263 25.03 -3.89 6.62
C LEU A 263 26.25 -4.01 5.70
N ALA A 264 27.02 -2.93 5.54
CA ALA A 264 28.25 -2.94 4.75
C ALA A 264 29.21 -4.06 5.23
N GLY A 265 29.74 -4.85 4.29
CA GLY A 265 30.57 -6.00 4.59
C GLY A 265 29.84 -7.27 5.08
N GLN A 266 28.52 -7.20 5.32
CA GLN A 266 27.69 -8.34 5.72
C GLN A 266 26.86 -8.90 4.55
N VAL A 267 26.81 -8.18 3.44
CA VAL A 267 26.19 -8.58 2.18
C VAL A 267 27.14 -8.27 1.03
N ASP A 268 26.90 -8.86 -0.14
CA ASP A 268 27.69 -8.60 -1.35
C ASP A 268 27.82 -7.10 -1.64
N ALA A 269 29.06 -6.63 -1.85
CA ALA A 269 29.35 -5.21 -1.97
C ALA A 269 28.64 -4.52 -3.13
N ARG A 270 28.43 -5.22 -4.27
CA ARG A 270 27.72 -4.69 -5.42
C ARG A 270 26.23 -4.51 -5.11
N ARG A 271 25.60 -5.55 -4.56
CA ARG A 271 24.17 -5.47 -4.18
C ARG A 271 23.95 -4.46 -3.05
N HIS A 272 24.87 -4.39 -2.09
CA HIS A 272 24.83 -3.38 -1.02
C HIS A 272 24.79 -1.97 -1.60
N LYS A 273 25.69 -1.67 -2.55
CA LYS A 273 25.76 -0.35 -3.20
C LYS A 273 24.50 -0.06 -4.02
N GLU A 274 24.05 -0.99 -4.84
CA GLU A 274 22.86 -0.82 -5.70
C GLU A 274 21.61 -0.50 -4.87
N VAL A 275 21.42 -1.17 -3.74
CA VAL A 275 20.29 -0.89 -2.83
C VAL A 275 20.50 0.43 -2.09
N ALA A 276 21.71 0.75 -1.65
CA ALA A 276 21.99 2.03 -1.00
C ALA A 276 21.68 3.23 -1.92
N ASP A 277 22.06 3.14 -3.21
CA ASP A 277 21.75 4.16 -4.21
C ASP A 277 20.22 4.34 -4.38
N ARG A 278 19.44 3.24 -4.38
CA ARG A 278 17.97 3.29 -4.47
C ARG A 278 17.33 3.87 -3.21
N LEU A 279 17.82 3.53 -2.03
CA LEU A 279 17.32 4.10 -0.78
C LEU A 279 17.63 5.60 -0.68
N ALA A 280 18.75 6.07 -1.23
CA ALA A 280 19.03 7.50 -1.31
C ALA A 280 17.99 8.25 -2.17
N ILE A 281 17.58 7.67 -3.30
CA ILE A 281 16.48 8.19 -4.12
C ILE A 281 15.20 8.19 -3.32
N GLN A 282 14.84 7.09 -2.66
CA GLN A 282 13.61 6.96 -1.89
C GLN A 282 13.50 8.00 -0.75
N VAL A 283 14.60 8.30 -0.06
CA VAL A 283 14.64 9.34 0.98
C VAL A 283 14.37 10.73 0.40
N ALA A 284 15.01 11.05 -0.74
CA ALA A 284 14.78 12.33 -1.42
C ALA A 284 13.34 12.47 -1.89
N ASP A 285 12.82 11.44 -2.53
CA ASP A 285 11.44 11.41 -3.03
C ASP A 285 10.40 11.50 -1.89
N ALA A 286 10.63 10.83 -0.76
CA ALA A 286 9.75 10.94 0.40
C ALA A 286 9.68 12.37 0.97
N ALA A 287 10.79 13.09 0.99
CA ALA A 287 10.82 14.48 1.39
C ALA A 287 10.08 15.39 0.39
N GLU A 288 10.21 15.11 -0.91
CA GLU A 288 9.46 15.80 -1.97
C GLU A 288 7.95 15.54 -1.83
N TRP A 289 7.54 14.27 -1.70
CA TRP A 289 6.15 13.89 -1.48
C TRP A 289 5.53 14.64 -0.31
N ARG A 290 6.15 14.57 0.87
CA ARG A 290 5.71 15.30 2.07
C ARG A 290 5.52 16.78 1.79
N THR A 291 6.53 17.42 1.20
CA THR A 291 6.53 18.87 0.98
C THR A 291 5.43 19.27 -0.01
N HIS A 292 5.33 18.60 -1.14
CA HIS A 292 4.35 18.90 -2.17
C HIS A 292 2.93 18.70 -1.67
N ILE A 293 2.62 17.53 -1.10
CA ILE A 293 1.28 17.20 -0.63
C ILE A 293 0.81 18.12 0.49
N LEU A 294 1.65 18.33 1.51
CA LEU A 294 1.26 19.19 2.64
C LEU A 294 1.10 20.65 2.21
N THR A 295 1.96 21.16 1.34
CA THR A 295 1.83 22.52 0.79
C THR A 295 0.54 22.68 -0.01
N TYR A 296 0.21 21.68 -0.84
CA TYR A 296 -1.04 21.71 -1.62
C TYR A 296 -2.27 21.69 -0.72
N PHE A 297 -2.36 20.77 0.23
CA PHE A 297 -3.53 20.68 1.11
C PHE A 297 -3.63 21.84 2.12
N GLN A 298 -2.51 22.47 2.48
CA GLN A 298 -2.53 23.65 3.35
C GLN A 298 -3.33 24.82 2.75
N GLN A 299 -3.40 24.91 1.43
CA GLN A 299 -4.21 25.94 0.75
C GLN A 299 -5.71 25.83 1.11
N PHE A 300 -6.18 24.60 1.40
CA PHE A 300 -7.56 24.32 1.79
C PHE A 300 -7.73 24.32 3.31
N SER A 301 -6.89 23.60 4.03
CA SER A 301 -6.99 23.47 5.50
C SER A 301 -6.77 24.79 6.22
N ARG A 302 -5.89 25.64 5.67
CA ARG A 302 -5.41 26.90 6.28
C ARG A 302 -4.80 26.73 7.67
N MET A 303 -4.43 25.50 8.03
CA MET A 303 -3.82 25.15 9.29
C MET A 303 -2.29 25.07 9.14
N PRO A 304 -1.50 25.37 10.20
CA PRO A 304 -0.05 25.33 10.11
C PRO A 304 0.47 23.90 9.91
N ILE A 305 1.55 23.77 9.14
CA ILE A 305 2.32 22.51 9.05
C ILE A 305 3.27 22.51 10.25
N THR A 306 2.82 22.02 11.38
CA THR A 306 3.64 21.88 12.59
C THR A 306 4.09 20.44 12.73
N SER A 307 5.41 20.22 12.89
CA SER A 307 5.87 18.90 13.33
C SER A 307 5.34 18.67 14.75
N PRO A 308 4.79 17.50 15.06
CA PRO A 308 4.53 17.15 16.46
C PRO A 308 5.85 17.20 17.23
N ALA A 309 5.79 17.75 18.43
CA ALA A 309 6.93 17.86 19.33
C ALA A 309 7.49 16.47 19.72
#